data_48bdea0c5bcef623e0be6514023f72a0
#
_entry.id   48bdea0c5bcef623e0be6514023f72a0
#
_cell.length_a   1.000
_cell.length_b   1.000
_cell.length_c   1.000
_cell.angle_alpha   90.00
_cell.angle_beta   90.00
_cell.angle_gamma   90.00
#
_symmetry.space_group_name_H-M   'P 1'
#
loop_
_entity.id
_entity.type
_entity.pdbx_description
1 polymer ?
#
loop_
_entity_poly.entity_id
_entity_poly.type
_entity_poly.pdbx_seq_one_letter_code
_entity_poly.pdbx_strand_id
1 'polypeptide(L)'
;MIERVDKKFLASRFGNDNDGGNLYKANHALRGPMDLVYYGPRIEDYPTQNGLYAYGKATNEDAADYTNILELIAVVDGTAYDTPEDFAAALEQHLNVDTFLLYMAVVNTLGNWDSYPYTGNNYYLFNNAGTGAFEWIPWDLTWGGNPNTPLFGRTDPGLIGEAPLYDHVFQVEAYQRQYAAYVDLLLHYWFNPENINHKAQAYHRMIAPYIRQSTGDPAFSGAQPMFPPEIFTDSWQELVNFTNQRHDFL
;
A
#
# COMPACT_ATOMS: atom_id res chain seq x y z
N MET A 1 -5.51 10.90 -13.88
CA MET A 1 -4.07 10.65 -14.18
C MET A 1 -3.43 10.22 -12.87
N ILE A 2 -2.68 9.12 -12.86
CA ILE A 2 -1.95 8.63 -11.67
C ILE A 2 -0.50 9.07 -11.83
N GLU A 3 0.09 9.68 -10.80
CA GLU A 3 1.49 10.05 -10.79
C GLU A 3 2.36 8.78 -10.71
N ARG A 4 3.32 8.66 -11.60
CA ARG A 4 4.24 7.52 -11.59
C ARG A 4 5.25 7.69 -10.45
N VAL A 5 5.43 6.64 -9.65
CA VAL A 5 6.50 6.61 -8.65
C VAL A 5 7.82 6.29 -9.36
N ASP A 6 8.54 7.33 -9.70
CA ASP A 6 9.84 7.29 -10.38
C ASP A 6 10.82 8.29 -9.75
N LYS A 7 12.00 8.46 -10.34
CA LYS A 7 13.01 9.38 -9.83
C LYS A 7 12.50 10.82 -9.67
N LYS A 8 11.59 11.29 -10.55
CA LYS A 8 11.03 12.66 -10.42
C LYS A 8 10.11 12.77 -9.22
N PHE A 9 9.30 11.72 -8.98
CA PHE A 9 8.47 11.62 -7.78
C PHE A 9 9.35 11.67 -6.53
N LEU A 10 10.41 10.84 -6.46
CA LEU A 10 11.31 10.76 -5.32
C LEU A 10 11.99 12.11 -5.06
N ALA A 11 12.55 12.75 -6.11
CA ALA A 11 13.17 14.06 -5.99
C ALA A 11 12.19 15.13 -5.48
N SER A 12 10.93 15.10 -5.93
CA SER A 12 9.92 16.08 -5.53
C SER A 12 9.43 15.91 -4.08
N ARG A 13 9.52 14.69 -3.51
CA ARG A 13 9.03 14.36 -2.16
C ARG A 13 10.15 14.34 -1.12
N PHE A 14 11.34 13.87 -1.50
CA PHE A 14 12.45 13.62 -0.59
C PHE A 14 13.66 14.54 -0.84
N GLY A 15 13.63 15.33 -1.93
CA GLY A 15 14.71 16.22 -2.35
C GLY A 15 15.69 15.58 -3.34
N ASN A 16 16.30 16.40 -4.20
CA ASN A 16 17.19 15.92 -5.26
C ASN A 16 18.46 15.23 -4.75
N ASP A 17 18.91 15.57 -3.55
CA ASP A 17 20.10 14.96 -2.95
C ASP A 17 19.79 13.59 -2.30
N ASN A 18 18.53 13.25 -2.13
CA ASN A 18 18.07 12.06 -1.43
C ASN A 18 17.39 11.03 -2.37
N ASP A 19 17.25 11.34 -3.66
CA ASP A 19 16.53 10.52 -4.65
C ASP A 19 17.33 9.32 -5.20
N GLY A 20 18.59 9.18 -4.77
CA GLY A 20 19.53 8.17 -5.29
C GLY A 20 19.37 6.76 -4.73
N GLY A 21 18.49 6.57 -3.74
CA GLY A 21 18.27 5.29 -3.08
C GLY A 21 17.54 4.23 -3.92
N ASN A 22 17.53 3.00 -3.42
CA ASN A 22 16.81 1.90 -4.05
C ASN A 22 15.30 2.04 -3.81
N LEU A 23 14.54 1.94 -4.90
CA LEU A 23 13.08 1.86 -4.88
C LEU A 23 12.65 0.42 -5.22
N TYR A 24 11.92 -0.22 -4.33
CA TYR A 24 11.36 -1.56 -4.52
C TYR A 24 9.86 -1.45 -4.75
N LYS A 25 9.34 -2.21 -5.74
CA LYS A 25 7.92 -2.23 -6.08
C LYS A 25 7.31 -3.58 -5.76
N ALA A 26 6.32 -3.61 -4.89
CA ALA A 26 5.47 -4.77 -4.70
C ALA A 26 4.60 -4.99 -5.96
N ASN A 27 4.75 -6.16 -6.59
CA ASN A 27 4.01 -6.54 -7.78
C ASN A 27 3.72 -8.05 -7.74
N HIS A 28 2.71 -8.43 -6.99
CA HIS A 28 2.36 -9.82 -6.73
C HIS A 28 2.10 -10.60 -8.02
N ALA A 29 1.38 -10.03 -8.97
CA ALA A 29 1.05 -10.72 -10.22
C ALA A 29 2.28 -11.11 -11.04
N LEU A 30 3.34 -10.30 -11.00
CA LEU A 30 4.55 -10.52 -11.78
C LEU A 30 5.64 -11.28 -11.00
N ARG A 31 5.82 -10.96 -9.71
CA ARG A 31 7.00 -11.33 -8.91
C ARG A 31 6.68 -12.19 -7.69
N GLY A 32 5.40 -12.38 -7.36
CA GLY A 32 4.98 -12.91 -6.07
C GLY A 32 4.87 -11.81 -5.00
N PRO A 33 4.42 -12.18 -3.79
CA PRO A 33 4.18 -11.25 -2.70
C PRO A 33 5.49 -10.66 -2.18
N MET A 34 5.49 -9.38 -1.89
CA MET A 34 6.53 -8.71 -1.12
C MET A 34 6.09 -8.69 0.36
N ASP A 35 6.24 -9.84 1.03
CA ASP A 35 5.64 -10.15 2.33
C ASP A 35 6.49 -9.73 3.54
N LEU A 36 7.77 -9.43 3.32
CA LEU A 36 8.78 -9.12 4.34
C LEU A 36 9.08 -10.29 5.30
N VAL A 37 8.76 -11.52 4.90
CA VAL A 37 9.17 -12.73 5.62
C VAL A 37 10.67 -12.98 5.41
N TYR A 38 11.36 -13.35 6.49
CA TYR A 38 12.78 -13.66 6.43
C TYR A 38 13.01 -15.09 5.98
N TYR A 39 13.63 -15.28 4.81
CA TYR A 39 14.00 -16.58 4.26
C TYR A 39 15.50 -16.87 4.36
N GLY A 40 16.32 -15.86 4.64
CA GLY A 40 17.77 -16.00 4.77
C GLY A 40 18.52 -14.70 4.46
N PRO A 41 19.86 -14.69 4.63
CA PRO A 41 20.67 -13.48 4.54
C PRO A 41 20.96 -13.03 3.10
N ARG A 42 20.57 -13.81 2.08
CA ARG A 42 20.88 -13.52 0.67
C ARG A 42 19.61 -13.48 -0.16
N ILE A 43 19.60 -12.70 -1.23
CA ILE A 43 18.43 -12.60 -2.11
C ILE A 43 18.09 -13.95 -2.77
N GLU A 44 19.07 -14.83 -2.97
CA GLU A 44 18.89 -16.17 -3.52
C GLU A 44 18.12 -17.11 -2.59
N ASP A 45 18.00 -16.78 -1.32
CA ASP A 45 17.24 -17.55 -0.33
C ASP A 45 15.71 -17.27 -0.44
N TYR A 46 15.33 -16.23 -1.21
CA TYR A 46 13.95 -15.76 -1.32
C TYR A 46 13.19 -16.39 -2.50
N PRO A 47 11.89 -16.61 -2.35
CA PRO A 47 11.05 -17.16 -3.43
C PRO A 47 11.12 -16.32 -4.70
N THR A 48 10.99 -17.01 -5.83
CA THR A 48 10.88 -16.36 -7.15
C THR A 48 9.59 -16.76 -7.84
N GLN A 49 9.00 -15.81 -8.57
CA GLN A 49 7.90 -16.05 -9.49
C GLN A 49 8.31 -15.55 -10.88
N ASN A 50 8.05 -16.34 -11.92
CA ASN A 50 8.49 -16.06 -13.29
C ASN A 50 10.01 -15.82 -13.42
N GLY A 51 10.82 -16.42 -12.54
CA GLY A 51 12.27 -16.21 -12.47
C GLY A 51 12.70 -14.86 -11.89
N LEU A 52 11.80 -14.14 -11.24
CA LEU A 52 12.03 -12.83 -10.66
C LEU A 52 11.80 -12.88 -9.14
N TYR A 53 12.66 -12.23 -8.37
CA TYR A 53 12.45 -12.04 -6.93
C TYR A 53 11.29 -11.08 -6.66
N ALA A 54 10.57 -11.29 -5.54
CA ALA A 54 9.49 -10.41 -5.10
C ALA A 54 9.97 -8.95 -4.90
N TYR A 55 11.19 -8.78 -4.42
CA TYR A 55 11.83 -7.49 -4.15
C TYR A 55 12.45 -6.87 -5.42
N GLY A 56 11.61 -6.59 -6.42
CA GLY A 56 12.05 -6.00 -7.68
C GLY A 56 12.36 -4.52 -7.55
N LYS A 57 13.57 -4.13 -7.94
CA LYS A 57 13.96 -2.72 -8.00
C LYS A 57 13.27 -1.99 -9.14
N ALA A 58 12.88 -0.75 -8.91
CA ALA A 58 12.38 0.22 -9.89
C ALA A 58 13.34 1.39 -10.11
N THR A 59 14.44 1.44 -9.34
CA THR A 59 15.63 2.27 -9.54
C THR A 59 16.87 1.42 -9.30
N ASN A 60 18.02 1.83 -9.84
CA ASN A 60 19.29 1.12 -9.68
C ASN A 60 19.18 -0.39 -10.05
N GLU A 61 18.42 -0.70 -11.10
CA GLU A 61 18.07 -2.07 -11.50
C GLU A 61 19.28 -2.91 -11.86
N ASP A 62 20.34 -2.29 -12.42
CA ASP A 62 21.58 -2.97 -12.83
C ASP A 62 22.48 -3.37 -11.64
N ALA A 63 22.25 -2.80 -10.46
CA ALA A 63 23.01 -3.13 -9.27
C ALA A 63 22.39 -4.34 -8.56
N ALA A 64 23.13 -5.46 -8.48
CA ALA A 64 22.70 -6.67 -7.77
C ALA A 64 22.87 -6.54 -6.23
N ASP A 65 22.75 -5.33 -5.70
CA ASP A 65 22.86 -5.05 -4.27
C ASP A 65 21.46 -4.94 -3.64
N TYR A 66 21.14 -5.88 -2.79
CA TYR A 66 19.89 -5.98 -2.01
C TYR A 66 20.13 -5.82 -0.51
N THR A 67 21.34 -5.42 -0.09
CA THR A 67 21.75 -5.37 1.32
C THR A 67 20.74 -4.63 2.19
N ASN A 68 20.33 -3.43 1.79
CA ASN A 68 19.42 -2.59 2.58
C ASN A 68 18.05 -3.23 2.82
N ILE A 69 17.45 -3.88 1.80
CA ILE A 69 16.13 -4.54 1.98
C ILE A 69 16.26 -5.81 2.81
N LEU A 70 17.36 -6.54 2.69
CA LEU A 70 17.63 -7.73 3.49
C LEU A 70 17.87 -7.38 4.97
N GLU A 71 18.53 -6.26 5.24
CA GLU A 71 18.70 -5.72 6.60
C GLU A 71 17.34 -5.33 7.20
N LEU A 72 16.47 -4.63 6.46
CA LEU A 72 15.11 -4.34 6.93
C LEU A 72 14.33 -5.63 7.23
N ILE A 73 14.36 -6.62 6.33
CA ILE A 73 13.64 -7.89 6.52
C ILE A 73 14.18 -8.65 7.75
N ALA A 74 15.50 -8.65 7.97
CA ALA A 74 16.09 -9.28 9.15
C ALA A 74 15.63 -8.62 10.46
N VAL A 75 15.44 -7.30 10.47
CA VAL A 75 14.84 -6.59 11.62
C VAL A 75 13.36 -6.94 11.76
N VAL A 76 12.61 -6.96 10.65
CA VAL A 76 11.17 -7.27 10.63
C VAL A 76 10.86 -8.69 11.11
N ASP A 77 11.78 -9.65 10.95
CA ASP A 77 11.65 -11.01 11.50
C ASP A 77 11.37 -11.03 13.01
N GLY A 78 11.86 -10.03 13.72
CA GLY A 78 11.51 -9.81 15.12
C GLY A 78 12.15 -10.78 16.12
N THR A 79 12.66 -11.94 15.68
CA THR A 79 13.15 -13.02 16.55
C THR A 79 14.39 -12.65 17.36
N ALA A 80 15.09 -11.58 17.00
CA ALA A 80 16.29 -11.11 17.68
C ALA A 80 15.98 -10.19 18.90
N TYR A 81 14.72 -9.84 19.14
CA TYR A 81 14.33 -8.85 20.14
C TYR A 81 13.50 -9.47 21.26
N ASP A 82 13.86 -9.16 22.51
CA ASP A 82 13.19 -9.69 23.69
C ASP A 82 11.88 -8.96 24.03
N THR A 83 11.79 -7.68 23.64
CA THR A 83 10.60 -6.84 23.92
C THR A 83 10.11 -6.11 22.68
N PRO A 84 8.82 -5.73 22.62
CA PRO A 84 8.31 -4.88 21.54
C PRO A 84 9.04 -3.53 21.43
N GLU A 85 9.52 -2.98 22.53
CA GLU A 85 10.27 -1.73 22.60
C GLU A 85 11.67 -1.88 21.97
N ASP A 86 12.36 -3.00 22.19
CA ASP A 86 13.65 -3.29 21.55
C ASP A 86 13.48 -3.46 20.04
N PHE A 87 12.42 -4.16 19.62
CA PHE A 87 12.04 -4.27 18.22
C PHE A 87 11.76 -2.88 17.60
N ALA A 88 10.96 -2.04 18.27
CA ALA A 88 10.65 -0.70 17.81
C ALA A 88 11.91 0.15 17.60
N ALA A 89 12.81 0.16 18.59
CA ALA A 89 14.06 0.92 18.51
C ALA A 89 14.97 0.47 17.34
N ALA A 90 14.99 -0.82 17.03
CA ALA A 90 15.71 -1.35 15.87
C ALA A 90 14.99 -1.02 14.56
N LEU A 91 13.67 -1.17 14.50
CA LEU A 91 12.89 -0.91 13.29
C LEU A 91 13.00 0.56 12.84
N GLU A 92 12.97 1.51 13.77
CA GLU A 92 13.08 2.95 13.48
C GLU A 92 14.41 3.36 12.84
N GLN A 93 15.46 2.52 12.94
CA GLN A 93 16.72 2.75 12.23
C GLN A 93 16.63 2.36 10.73
N HIS A 94 15.65 1.53 10.36
CA HIS A 94 15.53 0.96 9.02
C HIS A 94 14.24 1.37 8.29
N LEU A 95 13.20 1.79 9.01
CA LEU A 95 11.90 2.15 8.45
C LEU A 95 11.37 3.44 9.09
N ASN A 96 10.87 4.34 8.27
CA ASN A 96 10.00 5.40 8.73
C ASN A 96 8.63 4.80 9.10
N VAL A 97 8.51 4.39 10.38
CA VAL A 97 7.33 3.69 10.91
C VAL A 97 6.07 4.56 10.80
N ASP A 98 6.23 5.88 10.86
CA ASP A 98 5.14 6.84 10.72
C ASP A 98 4.41 6.69 9.38
N THR A 99 5.16 6.59 8.27
CA THR A 99 4.59 6.40 6.94
C THR A 99 3.89 5.04 6.79
N PHE A 100 4.40 4.00 7.44
CA PHE A 100 3.75 2.68 7.48
C PHE A 100 2.45 2.70 8.29
N LEU A 101 2.44 3.30 9.48
CA LEU A 101 1.24 3.39 10.31
C LEU A 101 0.13 4.20 9.63
N LEU A 102 0.49 5.31 8.98
CA LEU A 102 -0.47 6.10 8.20
C LEU A 102 -1.02 5.30 7.02
N TYR A 103 -0.17 4.57 6.30
CA TYR A 103 -0.61 3.66 5.24
C TYR A 103 -1.60 2.62 5.78
N MET A 104 -1.27 1.97 6.91
CA MET A 104 -2.15 0.98 7.53
C MET A 104 -3.50 1.58 7.96
N ALA A 105 -3.49 2.80 8.51
CA ALA A 105 -4.72 3.50 8.86
C ALA A 105 -5.60 3.74 7.63
N VAL A 106 -5.03 4.15 6.50
CA VAL A 106 -5.75 4.36 5.26
C VAL A 106 -6.31 3.06 4.70
N VAL A 107 -5.48 2.02 4.54
CA VAL A 107 -5.94 0.75 3.91
C VAL A 107 -6.98 0.04 4.76
N ASN A 108 -6.83 0.06 6.09
CA ASN A 108 -7.82 -0.54 6.98
C ASN A 108 -9.12 0.27 7.03
N THR A 109 -9.05 1.62 7.04
CA THR A 109 -10.25 2.47 6.95
C THR A 109 -11.01 2.23 5.64
N LEU A 110 -10.31 2.03 4.53
CA LEU A 110 -10.90 1.72 3.24
C LEU A 110 -11.35 0.24 3.11
N GLY A 111 -11.02 -0.63 4.05
CA GLY A 111 -11.24 -2.07 3.94
C GLY A 111 -10.53 -2.69 2.73
N ASN A 112 -9.34 -2.16 2.40
CA ASN A 112 -8.59 -2.58 1.22
C ASN A 112 -7.86 -3.91 1.48
N TRP A 113 -8.35 -4.98 0.85
CA TRP A 113 -7.77 -6.32 0.95
C TRP A 113 -6.56 -6.53 0.04
N ASP A 114 -6.41 -5.73 -1.04
CA ASP A 114 -5.25 -5.85 -1.95
C ASP A 114 -4.11 -4.92 -1.50
N SER A 115 -3.60 -5.19 -0.32
CA SER A 115 -2.60 -4.38 0.37
C SER A 115 -1.56 -5.26 1.08
N TYR A 116 -0.53 -4.64 1.65
CA TYR A 116 0.57 -5.37 2.29
C TYR A 116 0.14 -6.52 3.19
N PRO A 117 -0.74 -6.33 4.23
CA PRO A 117 -0.95 -7.39 5.21
C PRO A 117 -1.75 -8.59 4.67
N TYR A 118 -2.32 -8.50 3.46
CA TYR A 118 -3.17 -9.54 2.88
C TYR A 118 -2.59 -10.17 1.62
N THR A 119 -1.95 -9.37 0.76
CA THR A 119 -1.48 -9.83 -0.56
C THR A 119 -0.01 -9.56 -0.81
N GLY A 120 0.69 -8.83 0.06
CA GLY A 120 2.07 -8.40 -0.18
C GLY A 120 2.21 -7.53 -1.44
N ASN A 121 1.18 -6.71 -1.74
CA ASN A 121 1.05 -5.97 -2.99
C ASN A 121 0.74 -4.48 -2.76
N ASN A 122 0.78 -3.70 -3.84
CA ASN A 122 0.29 -2.32 -3.92
C ASN A 122 0.98 -1.34 -2.97
N TYR A 123 2.31 -1.41 -2.92
CA TYR A 123 3.14 -0.42 -2.27
C TYR A 123 4.56 -0.39 -2.87
N TYR A 124 5.29 0.65 -2.52
CA TYR A 124 6.73 0.72 -2.74
C TYR A 124 7.45 0.94 -1.41
N LEU A 125 8.68 0.44 -1.35
CA LEU A 125 9.66 0.78 -0.32
C LEU A 125 10.79 1.56 -0.97
N PHE A 126 11.02 2.77 -0.50
CA PHE A 126 12.09 3.63 -0.96
C PHE A 126 13.15 3.79 0.14
N ASN A 127 14.35 3.28 -0.07
CA ASN A 127 15.48 3.52 0.82
C ASN A 127 15.96 4.97 0.62
N ASN A 128 15.56 5.85 1.52
CA ASN A 128 15.87 7.26 1.46
C ASN A 128 17.35 7.52 1.79
N ALA A 129 18.14 7.94 0.81
CA ALA A 129 19.57 8.16 0.97
C ALA A 129 19.91 9.24 2.03
N GLY A 130 18.98 10.17 2.31
CA GLY A 130 19.17 11.22 3.31
C GLY A 130 19.02 10.75 4.75
N THR A 131 18.21 9.71 4.99
CA THR A 131 17.93 9.17 6.33
C THR A 131 18.53 7.79 6.57
N GLY A 132 18.79 7.04 5.49
CA GLY A 132 19.16 5.62 5.54
C GLY A 132 17.99 4.68 5.78
N ALA A 133 16.81 5.22 6.13
CA ALA A 133 15.61 4.44 6.40
C ALA A 133 14.71 4.29 5.17
N PHE A 134 13.88 3.27 5.17
CA PHE A 134 12.84 3.09 4.16
C PHE A 134 11.63 3.97 4.40
N GLU A 135 11.12 4.56 3.33
CA GLU A 135 9.83 5.24 3.27
C GLU A 135 8.80 4.31 2.66
N TRP A 136 7.62 4.22 3.29
CA TRP A 136 6.50 3.46 2.76
C TRP A 136 5.67 4.33 1.82
N ILE A 137 5.54 3.94 0.55
CA ILE A 137 4.80 4.70 -0.45
C ILE A 137 3.60 3.87 -0.91
N PRO A 138 2.36 4.30 -0.65
CA PRO A 138 1.16 3.60 -1.10
C PRO A 138 1.04 3.61 -2.62
N TRP A 139 0.47 2.52 -3.15
CA TRP A 139 0.17 2.38 -4.58
C TRP A 139 -1.15 1.64 -4.77
N ASP A 140 -1.87 2.00 -5.84
CA ASP A 140 -3.08 1.31 -6.32
C ASP A 140 -4.09 0.92 -5.22
N LEU A 141 -4.61 1.91 -4.52
CA LEU A 141 -5.62 1.72 -3.47
C LEU A 141 -7.04 1.59 -4.06
N THR A 142 -7.19 1.13 -5.30
CA THR A 142 -8.47 1.10 -6.03
C THR A 142 -9.40 -0.04 -5.60
N TRP A 143 -8.87 -1.08 -4.98
CA TRP A 143 -9.64 -2.22 -4.47
C TRP A 143 -9.99 -2.04 -2.99
N GLY A 144 -10.80 -1.04 -2.70
CA GLY A 144 -11.51 -0.98 -1.43
C GLY A 144 -12.70 -1.93 -1.49
N GLY A 145 -13.15 -2.48 -0.36
CA GLY A 145 -14.36 -3.15 -0.63
C GLY A 145 -14.98 -4.07 0.41
N ASN A 146 -14.31 -4.50 1.45
CA ASN A 146 -15.02 -5.18 2.51
C ASN A 146 -15.39 -4.18 3.62
N PRO A 147 -16.67 -3.76 3.72
CA PRO A 147 -17.09 -2.79 4.73
C PRO A 147 -16.91 -3.31 6.16
N ASN A 148 -16.77 -4.61 6.35
CA ASN A 148 -16.64 -5.26 7.66
C ASN A 148 -15.19 -5.61 8.02
N THR A 149 -14.19 -5.11 7.29
CA THR A 149 -12.79 -5.28 7.66
C THR A 149 -12.51 -4.61 9.00
N PRO A 150 -11.95 -5.31 10.01
CA PRO A 150 -11.65 -4.70 11.29
C PRO A 150 -10.54 -3.67 11.17
N LEU A 151 -10.57 -2.65 12.03
CA LEU A 151 -9.49 -1.68 12.12
C LEU A 151 -8.22 -2.27 12.74
N PHE A 152 -8.38 -3.19 13.66
CA PHE A 152 -7.29 -3.88 14.34
C PHE A 152 -7.37 -5.38 14.10
N GLY A 153 -6.22 -5.98 13.91
CA GLY A 153 -6.09 -7.41 13.62
C GLY A 153 -6.41 -7.76 12.16
N ARG A 154 -5.90 -8.91 11.74
CA ARG A 154 -6.22 -9.51 10.45
C ARG A 154 -7.21 -10.64 10.68
N THR A 155 -8.39 -10.57 10.09
CA THR A 155 -9.40 -11.63 10.19
C THR A 155 -9.15 -12.77 9.20
N ASP A 156 -8.41 -12.49 8.15
CA ASP A 156 -8.03 -13.43 7.11
C ASP A 156 -6.51 -13.32 6.92
N PRO A 157 -5.74 -14.42 6.93
CA PRO A 157 -4.31 -14.38 6.61
C PRO A 157 -4.03 -13.91 5.19
N GLY A 158 -5.07 -13.75 4.35
CA GLY A 158 -4.93 -13.32 2.97
C GLY A 158 -4.16 -14.33 2.12
N LEU A 159 -3.56 -13.85 1.05
CA LEU A 159 -2.77 -14.69 0.13
C LEU A 159 -1.34 -14.95 0.61
N ILE A 160 -0.83 -14.11 1.51
CA ILE A 160 0.57 -14.23 1.99
C ILE A 160 0.71 -15.05 3.26
N GLY A 161 -0.38 -15.32 3.99
CA GLY A 161 -0.32 -16.07 5.27
C GLY A 161 0.29 -15.24 6.40
N GLU A 162 1.56 -14.92 6.32
CA GLU A 162 2.32 -14.14 7.31
C GLU A 162 2.50 -12.69 6.87
N ALA A 163 2.47 -11.76 7.80
CA ALA A 163 2.79 -10.34 7.59
C ALA A 163 3.58 -9.80 8.79
N PRO A 164 4.86 -10.21 8.94
CA PRO A 164 5.61 -10.03 10.17
C PRO A 164 5.74 -8.55 10.58
N LEU A 165 5.94 -7.64 9.64
CA LEU A 165 5.96 -6.21 9.97
C LEU A 165 4.64 -5.75 10.60
N TYR A 166 3.50 -6.16 10.05
CA TYR A 166 2.19 -5.85 10.64
C TYR A 166 2.07 -6.45 12.03
N ASP A 167 2.35 -7.75 12.15
CA ASP A 167 2.14 -8.50 13.38
C ASP A 167 3.01 -7.94 14.54
N HIS A 168 4.28 -7.58 14.28
CA HIS A 168 5.17 -7.03 15.31
C HIS A 168 4.91 -5.54 15.62
N VAL A 169 4.63 -4.72 14.61
CA VAL A 169 4.32 -3.29 14.82
C VAL A 169 3.11 -3.13 15.71
N PHE A 170 2.08 -3.96 15.53
CA PHE A 170 0.88 -3.89 16.37
C PHE A 170 1.02 -4.56 17.76
N GLN A 171 2.20 -5.04 18.14
CA GLN A 171 2.53 -5.39 19.53
C GLN A 171 3.10 -4.21 20.31
N VAL A 172 3.59 -3.17 19.63
CA VAL A 172 4.16 -1.96 20.26
C VAL A 172 3.05 -1.01 20.65
N GLU A 173 2.87 -0.76 21.95
CA GLU A 173 1.76 0.07 22.47
C GLU A 173 1.80 1.52 21.93
N ALA A 174 3.00 2.09 21.78
CA ALA A 174 3.16 3.43 21.22
C ALA A 174 2.64 3.51 19.78
N TYR A 175 2.91 2.50 18.97
CA TYR A 175 2.45 2.43 17.57
C TYR A 175 0.93 2.18 17.47
N GLN A 176 0.37 1.39 18.38
CA GLN A 176 -1.09 1.23 18.46
C GLN A 176 -1.80 2.57 18.74
N ARG A 177 -1.27 3.37 19.67
CA ARG A 177 -1.81 4.70 19.97
C ARG A 177 -1.69 5.66 18.77
N GLN A 178 -0.54 5.66 18.11
CA GLN A 178 -0.31 6.50 16.93
C GLN A 178 -1.23 6.10 15.77
N TYR A 179 -1.34 4.81 15.50
CA TYR A 179 -2.26 4.27 14.51
C TYR A 179 -3.72 4.66 14.80
N ALA A 180 -4.17 4.49 16.06
CA ALA A 180 -5.52 4.88 16.47
C ALA A 180 -5.78 6.39 16.27
N ALA A 181 -4.78 7.23 16.53
CA ALA A 181 -4.89 8.67 16.26
C ALA A 181 -5.02 8.97 14.76
N TYR A 182 -4.33 8.23 13.87
CA TYR A 182 -4.50 8.36 12.43
C TYR A 182 -5.88 7.92 11.97
N VAL A 183 -6.40 6.81 12.49
CA VAL A 183 -7.75 6.34 12.19
C VAL A 183 -8.79 7.39 12.60
N ASP A 184 -8.68 7.92 13.83
CA ASP A 184 -9.59 8.96 14.33
C ASP A 184 -9.57 10.21 13.42
N LEU A 185 -8.38 10.65 13.03
CA LEU A 185 -8.20 11.79 12.12
C LEU A 185 -8.82 11.51 10.74
N LEU A 186 -8.63 10.30 10.21
CA LEU A 186 -9.23 9.89 8.93
C LEU A 186 -10.75 9.90 9.01
N LEU A 187 -11.35 9.30 10.03
CA LEU A 187 -12.80 9.23 10.22
C LEU A 187 -13.40 10.61 10.41
N HIS A 188 -12.74 11.46 11.17
CA HIS A 188 -13.25 12.80 11.45
C HIS A 188 -13.20 13.74 10.25
N TYR A 189 -12.09 13.75 9.49
CA TYR A 189 -11.85 14.76 8.46
C TYR A 189 -11.96 14.26 7.03
N TRP A 190 -11.65 13.00 6.77
CA TRP A 190 -11.46 12.50 5.40
C TRP A 190 -12.46 11.43 5.00
N PHE A 191 -12.70 10.44 5.85
CA PHE A 191 -13.65 9.35 5.61
C PHE A 191 -15.05 9.72 6.14
N ASN A 192 -15.54 10.89 5.78
CA ASN A 192 -16.89 11.34 6.08
C ASN A 192 -17.82 11.02 4.89
N PRO A 193 -18.91 10.27 5.10
CA PRO A 193 -19.83 9.89 4.01
C PRO A 193 -20.34 11.06 3.20
N GLU A 194 -20.69 12.18 3.83
CA GLU A 194 -21.16 13.37 3.13
C GLU A 194 -20.13 13.91 2.15
N ASN A 195 -18.88 14.07 2.61
CA ASN A 195 -17.78 14.58 1.79
C ASN A 195 -17.40 13.63 0.65
N ILE A 196 -17.30 12.32 0.95
CA ILE A 196 -16.95 11.30 -0.06
C ILE A 196 -18.05 11.20 -1.10
N ASN A 197 -19.31 11.10 -0.68
CA ASN A 197 -20.45 10.96 -1.58
C ASN A 197 -20.59 12.17 -2.50
N HIS A 198 -20.40 13.38 -1.97
CA HIS A 198 -20.40 14.60 -2.78
C HIS A 198 -19.27 14.60 -3.83
N LYS A 199 -18.05 14.22 -3.44
CA LYS A 199 -16.92 14.13 -4.37
C LYS A 199 -17.13 13.03 -5.42
N ALA A 200 -17.60 11.86 -5.01
CA ALA A 200 -17.91 10.75 -5.90
C ALA A 200 -18.90 11.14 -6.97
N GLN A 201 -20.01 11.79 -6.60
CA GLN A 201 -20.99 12.32 -7.55
C GLN A 201 -20.39 13.35 -8.50
N ALA A 202 -19.58 14.28 -7.98
CA ALA A 202 -18.96 15.32 -8.79
C ALA A 202 -18.02 14.70 -9.85
N TYR A 203 -17.16 13.77 -9.44
CA TYR A 203 -16.26 13.08 -10.37
C TYR A 203 -17.02 12.19 -11.36
N HIS A 204 -18.03 11.46 -10.91
CA HIS A 204 -18.87 10.67 -11.79
C HIS A 204 -19.51 11.53 -12.89
N ARG A 205 -20.11 12.68 -12.53
CA ARG A 205 -20.69 13.63 -13.51
C ARG A 205 -19.64 14.18 -14.47
N MET A 206 -18.45 14.49 -13.97
CA MET A 206 -17.35 15.05 -14.77
C MET A 206 -16.85 14.08 -15.83
N ILE A 207 -16.71 12.77 -15.49
CA ILE A 207 -16.18 11.76 -16.42
C ILE A 207 -17.25 11.10 -17.30
N ALA A 208 -18.54 11.16 -16.91
CA ALA A 208 -19.64 10.50 -17.62
C ALA A 208 -19.70 10.81 -19.14
N PRO A 209 -19.50 12.06 -19.62
CA PRO A 209 -19.48 12.34 -21.06
C PRO A 209 -18.42 11.57 -21.82
N TYR A 210 -17.25 11.40 -21.23
CA TYR A 210 -16.11 10.72 -21.86
C TYR A 210 -16.31 9.19 -21.89
N ILE A 211 -16.90 8.60 -20.87
CA ILE A 211 -17.24 7.17 -20.84
C ILE A 211 -18.29 6.85 -21.91
N ARG A 212 -19.32 7.68 -22.04
CA ARG A 212 -20.37 7.48 -23.06
C ARG A 212 -19.87 7.66 -24.49
N GLN A 213 -18.89 8.55 -24.72
CA GLN A 213 -18.27 8.74 -26.03
C GLN A 213 -17.37 7.57 -26.39
N SER A 214 -16.64 6.98 -25.44
CA SER A 214 -15.74 5.87 -25.72
C SER A 214 -16.44 4.61 -26.20
N THR A 215 -17.72 4.44 -25.93
CA THR A 215 -18.53 3.29 -26.37
C THR A 215 -19.05 3.39 -27.82
N GLY A 216 -18.95 4.56 -28.44
CA GLY A 216 -19.37 4.81 -29.83
C GLY A 216 -18.27 5.30 -30.76
N ASP A 217 -17.05 5.56 -30.25
CA ASP A 217 -15.95 6.14 -31.02
C ASP A 217 -15.04 5.05 -31.61
N PRO A 218 -14.92 4.96 -32.95
CA PRO A 218 -14.00 4.02 -33.62
C PRO A 218 -12.53 4.17 -33.20
N ALA A 219 -12.12 5.37 -32.72
CA ALA A 219 -10.77 5.60 -32.22
C ALA A 219 -10.47 4.83 -30.92
N PHE A 220 -11.48 4.43 -30.18
CA PHE A 220 -11.38 3.61 -28.98
C PHE A 220 -11.75 2.14 -29.20
N SER A 221 -12.00 1.73 -30.45
CA SER A 221 -12.44 0.39 -30.81
C SER A 221 -11.45 -0.74 -30.51
N GLY A 222 -10.22 -0.43 -30.09
CA GLY A 222 -9.21 -1.40 -29.67
C GLY A 222 -9.03 -1.54 -28.15
N ALA A 223 -9.58 -0.62 -27.36
CA ALA A 223 -9.53 -0.69 -25.91
C ALA A 223 -10.90 -1.19 -25.40
N GLN A 224 -10.97 -2.48 -25.10
CA GLN A 224 -12.12 -3.00 -24.35
C GLN A 224 -12.13 -2.29 -22.98
N PRO A 225 -13.20 -1.57 -22.62
CA PRO A 225 -13.30 -1.02 -21.28
C PRO A 225 -13.20 -2.16 -20.28
N MET A 226 -12.43 -1.96 -19.21
CA MET A 226 -12.25 -2.96 -18.15
C MET A 226 -13.59 -3.41 -17.55
N PHE A 227 -14.57 -2.50 -17.59
CA PHE A 227 -15.95 -2.75 -17.14
C PHE A 227 -16.96 -2.26 -18.18
N PRO A 228 -18.11 -2.96 -18.34
CA PRO A 228 -19.19 -2.51 -19.20
C PRO A 228 -19.69 -1.10 -18.81
N PRO A 229 -20.11 -0.26 -19.76
CA PRO A 229 -20.59 1.09 -19.50
C PRO A 229 -21.78 1.16 -18.54
N GLU A 230 -22.57 0.10 -18.47
CA GLU A 230 -23.73 -0.03 -17.57
C GLU A 230 -23.27 -0.01 -16.10
N ILE A 231 -22.14 -0.65 -15.79
CA ILE A 231 -21.55 -0.66 -14.44
C ILE A 231 -21.19 0.77 -14.01
N PHE A 232 -20.72 1.61 -14.94
CA PHE A 232 -20.38 2.99 -14.62
C PHE A 232 -21.59 3.81 -14.13
N THR A 233 -22.77 3.54 -14.68
CA THR A 233 -23.99 4.30 -14.33
C THR A 233 -24.33 4.18 -12.84
N ASP A 234 -24.13 3.00 -12.27
CA ASP A 234 -24.52 2.69 -10.89
C ASP A 234 -23.32 2.71 -9.91
N SER A 235 -22.08 2.77 -10.42
CA SER A 235 -20.85 2.66 -9.62
C SER A 235 -20.73 3.72 -8.51
N TRP A 236 -21.24 4.93 -8.73
CA TRP A 236 -21.23 5.96 -7.71
C TRP A 236 -22.16 5.61 -6.54
N GLN A 237 -23.30 4.94 -6.83
CA GLN A 237 -24.24 4.50 -5.79
C GLN A 237 -23.65 3.34 -4.97
N GLU A 238 -22.92 2.44 -5.61
CA GLU A 238 -22.18 1.38 -4.91
C GLU A 238 -21.13 1.97 -3.98
N LEU A 239 -20.37 2.98 -4.42
CA LEU A 239 -19.43 3.70 -3.57
C LEU A 239 -20.11 4.39 -2.39
N VAL A 240 -21.27 5.03 -2.61
CA VAL A 240 -22.07 5.64 -1.54
C VAL A 240 -22.52 4.60 -0.53
N ASN A 241 -23.05 3.46 -1.01
CA ASN A 241 -23.50 2.37 -0.15
C ASN A 241 -22.32 1.79 0.67
N PHE A 242 -21.20 1.54 0.02
CA PHE A 242 -19.98 1.09 0.70
C PHE A 242 -19.54 2.08 1.78
N THR A 243 -19.45 3.37 1.45
CA THR A 243 -18.98 4.40 2.37
C THR A 243 -19.86 4.48 3.61
N ASN A 244 -21.20 4.45 3.43
CA ASN A 244 -22.14 4.48 4.54
C ASN A 244 -22.01 3.22 5.41
N GLN A 245 -22.02 2.02 4.81
CA GLN A 245 -21.86 0.77 5.54
C GLN A 245 -20.54 0.71 6.30
N ARG A 246 -19.47 1.17 5.66
CA ARG A 246 -18.14 1.20 6.27
C ARG A 246 -18.07 2.17 7.44
N HIS A 247 -18.64 3.36 7.29
CA HIS A 247 -18.70 4.36 8.34
C HIS A 247 -19.52 3.88 9.55
N ASP A 248 -20.66 3.21 9.28
CA ASP A 248 -21.52 2.67 10.35
C ASP A 248 -20.84 1.51 11.10
N PHE A 249 -19.94 0.79 10.46
CA PHE A 249 -19.17 -0.30 11.06
C PHE A 249 -18.02 0.22 11.93
N LEU A 250 -17.38 1.33 11.54
CA LEU A 250 -16.20 1.92 12.21
C LEU A 250 -16.58 2.79 13.40
#